data_55ae08ec2b32cbc73caf49b92dbe9805
#
_entry.id   55ae08ec2b32cbc73caf49b92dbe9805
#
_cell.length_a   1.000
_cell.length_b   1.000
_cell.length_c   1.000
_cell.angle_alpha   90.00
_cell.angle_beta   90.00
_cell.angle_gamma   90.00
#
_symmetry.space_group_name_H-M   'P 1'
#
loop_
_entity.id
_entity.type
_entity.pdbx_description
1 polymer ?
#
loop_
_entity_poly.entity_id
_entity_poly.type
_entity_poly.pdbx_seq_one_letter_code
_entity_poly.pdbx_strand_id
1 'polypeptide(L)' 'MSVRRKEVGRALIDALLEKAKRDSSLEQIMLAVATCQNAARGLYREFGFETYGTEPNALKVGARYIDEDHMILRI' A
#
# COMPACT_ATOMS: atom_id res chain seq x y z
N MET A 1 -10.96 -19.95 -14.67
CA MET A 1 -10.37 -19.89 -13.33
C MET A 1 -10.23 -18.42 -12.93
N SER A 2 -10.85 -18.04 -11.85
CA SER A 2 -10.74 -16.66 -11.39
C SER A 2 -9.60 -16.57 -10.38
N VAL A 3 -8.63 -15.72 -10.67
CA VAL A 3 -7.57 -15.41 -9.71
C VAL A 3 -8.09 -14.30 -8.81
N ARG A 4 -8.08 -14.53 -7.52
CA ARG A 4 -8.53 -13.52 -6.57
C ARG A 4 -7.55 -12.36 -6.55
N ARG A 5 -8.05 -11.14 -6.64
CA ARG A 5 -7.22 -9.94 -6.60
C ARG A 5 -6.34 -9.90 -5.36
N LYS A 6 -6.86 -10.36 -4.24
CA LYS A 6 -6.14 -10.40 -2.98
C LYS A 6 -4.92 -11.31 -3.04
N GLU A 7 -5.05 -12.46 -3.70
CA GLU A 7 -3.93 -13.40 -3.85
C GLU A 7 -2.84 -12.85 -4.75
N VAL A 8 -3.23 -12.20 -5.85
CA VAL A 8 -2.28 -11.54 -6.76
C VAL A 8 -1.58 -10.40 -6.03
N GLY A 9 -2.32 -9.59 -5.28
CA GLY A 9 -1.77 -8.49 -4.51
C GLY A 9 -0.75 -8.96 -3.47
N ARG A 10 -1.06 -10.05 -2.76
CA ARG A 10 -0.14 -10.65 -1.79
C ARG A 10 1.15 -11.12 -2.44
N ALA A 11 1.04 -11.82 -3.57
CA ALA A 11 2.21 -12.32 -4.28
C ALA A 11 3.11 -11.18 -4.75
N LEU A 12 2.52 -10.10 -5.25
CA LEU A 12 3.28 -8.93 -5.69
C LEU A 12 3.99 -8.23 -4.53
N ILE A 13 3.32 -8.08 -3.40
CA ILE A 13 3.91 -7.45 -2.21
C ILE A 13 5.01 -8.32 -1.65
N ASP A 14 4.80 -9.63 -1.56
CA ASP A 14 5.83 -10.56 -1.10
C ASP A 14 7.09 -10.47 -1.96
N ALA A 15 6.94 -10.46 -3.28
CA ALA A 15 8.06 -10.35 -4.20
C ALA A 15 8.79 -9.02 -4.04
N LEU A 16 8.04 -7.93 -3.87
CA LEU A 16 8.60 -6.61 -3.65
C LEU A 16 9.38 -6.53 -2.34
N LEU A 17 8.83 -7.10 -1.26
CA LEU A 17 9.48 -7.10 0.04
C LEU A 17 10.75 -7.93 0.05
N GLU A 18 10.75 -9.09 -0.61
CA GLU A 18 11.95 -9.91 -0.73
C GLU A 18 13.06 -9.15 -1.46
N LYS A 19 12.71 -8.50 -2.56
CA LYS A 19 13.66 -7.71 -3.33
C LYS A 19 14.20 -6.54 -2.50
N ALA A 20 13.34 -5.85 -1.77
CA ALA A 20 13.72 -4.73 -0.92
C ALA A 20 14.65 -5.17 0.21
N LYS A 21 14.40 -6.32 0.81
CA LYS A 21 15.24 -6.85 1.90
C LYS A 21 16.64 -7.23 1.44
N ARG A 22 16.81 -7.53 0.16
CA ARG A 22 18.13 -7.84 -0.42
C ARG A 22 18.99 -6.61 -0.62
N ASP A 23 18.35 -5.43 -0.71
CA ASP A 23 19.05 -4.17 -0.86
C ASP A 23 19.33 -3.59 0.52
N SER A 24 20.57 -3.71 0.97
CA SER A 24 20.97 -3.26 2.30
C SER A 24 20.90 -1.75 2.48
N SER A 25 20.76 -0.99 1.39
CA SER A 25 20.62 0.46 1.46
C SER A 25 19.20 0.91 1.78
N LEU A 26 18.21 0.02 1.60
CA LEU A 26 16.81 0.34 1.88
C LEU A 26 16.48 0.11 3.35
N GLU A 27 15.90 1.10 3.97
CA GLU A 27 15.48 1.04 5.37
C GLU A 27 13.98 0.99 5.53
N GLN A 28 13.25 1.46 4.53
CA GLN A 28 11.79 1.53 4.59
C GLN A 28 11.17 1.59 3.20
N ILE A 29 9.90 1.21 3.14
CA ILE A 29 9.08 1.31 1.93
C ILE A 29 7.89 2.19 2.26
N MET A 30 7.61 3.16 1.41
CA MET A 30 6.49 4.07 1.58
C MET A 30 5.54 3.94 0.40
N LEU A 31 4.24 4.03 0.68
CA LEU A 31 3.22 4.02 -0.36
C LEU A 31 2.06 4.93 0.05
N ALA A 32 1.22 5.25 -0.94
CA ALA A 32 -0.01 5.99 -0.72
C ALA A 32 -1.17 5.17 -1.29
N VAL A 33 -2.28 5.15 -0.58
CA VAL A 33 -3.47 4.42 -1.00
C VAL A 33 -4.72 5.25 -0.72
N ALA A 34 -5.64 5.29 -1.68
CA ALA A 34 -6.90 6.02 -1.49
C ALA A 34 -7.67 5.44 -0.29
N THR A 35 -8.24 6.32 0.51
CA THR A 35 -8.96 5.90 1.73
C THR A 35 -10.17 5.04 1.45
N CYS A 36 -10.73 5.13 0.23
CA CYS A 36 -11.85 4.28 -0.18
C CYS A 36 -11.44 2.85 -0.56
N GLN A 37 -10.14 2.58 -0.68
CA GLN A 37 -9.61 1.26 -1.04
C GLN A 37 -9.38 0.41 0.22
N ASN A 38 -10.47 0.02 0.87
CA ASN A 38 -10.40 -0.71 2.13
C ASN A 38 -9.67 -2.04 2.03
N ALA A 39 -9.89 -2.78 0.93
CA ALA A 39 -9.23 -4.07 0.73
C ALA A 39 -7.72 -3.91 0.59
N ALA A 40 -7.27 -2.91 -0.17
CA ALA A 40 -5.85 -2.63 -0.35
C ALA A 40 -5.20 -2.18 0.96
N ARG A 41 -5.87 -1.30 1.70
CA ARG A 41 -5.37 -0.84 3.01
C ARG A 41 -5.22 -1.99 3.99
N GLY A 42 -6.21 -2.88 4.04
CA GLY A 42 -6.16 -4.05 4.89
C GLY A 42 -5.02 -4.98 4.51
N LEU A 43 -4.81 -5.18 3.22
CA LEU A 43 -3.73 -6.02 2.72
C LEU A 43 -2.36 -5.46 3.13
N TYR A 44 -2.14 -4.17 2.96
CA TYR A 44 -0.87 -3.55 3.36
C TYR A 44 -0.63 -3.67 4.86
N ARG A 45 -1.67 -3.51 5.68
CA ARG A 45 -1.55 -3.69 7.13
C ARG A 45 -1.17 -5.11 7.51
N GLU A 46 -1.66 -6.10 6.79
CA GLU A 46 -1.27 -7.50 7.02
C GLU A 46 0.22 -7.73 6.80
N PHE A 47 0.84 -6.96 5.90
CA PHE A 47 2.29 -7.03 5.66
C PHE A 47 3.11 -6.15 6.60
N GLY A 48 2.46 -5.45 7.51
CA GLY A 48 3.14 -4.64 8.50
C GLY A 48 3.22 -3.16 8.19
N PHE A 49 2.58 -2.71 7.12
CA PHE A 49 2.51 -1.28 6.81
C PHE A 49 1.64 -0.56 7.84
N GLU A 50 2.08 0.60 8.25
CA GLU A 50 1.34 1.46 9.18
C GLU A 50 1.02 2.79 8.51
N THR A 51 -0.18 3.32 8.76
CA THR A 51 -0.56 4.65 8.30
C THR A 51 0.09 5.67 9.19
N TYR A 52 0.88 6.58 8.62
CA TYR A 52 1.52 7.66 9.38
C TYR A 52 0.90 9.03 9.10
N GLY A 53 0.00 9.12 8.14
CA GLY A 53 -0.70 10.36 7.85
C GLY A 53 -1.72 10.17 6.75
N THR A 54 -2.66 11.10 6.65
CA THR A 54 -3.67 11.12 5.61
C THR A 54 -3.61 12.46 4.91
N GLU A 55 -3.46 12.43 3.59
CA GLU A 55 -3.46 13.66 2.79
C GLU A 55 -4.89 13.95 2.33
N PRO A 56 -5.48 15.07 2.76
CA PRO A 56 -6.82 15.42 2.34
C PRO A 56 -6.82 15.87 0.89
N ASN A 57 -7.86 15.47 0.16
CA ASN A 57 -8.06 15.85 -1.25
C ASN A 57 -6.85 15.56 -2.14
N ALA A 58 -6.20 14.43 -1.91
CA ALA A 58 -5.00 14.04 -2.66
C ALA A 58 -5.31 13.72 -4.13
N LEU A 59 -6.49 13.17 -4.38
CA LEU A 59 -6.94 12.79 -5.72
C LEU A 59 -8.22 13.51 -6.07
N LYS A 60 -8.37 13.87 -7.34
CA LYS A 60 -9.62 14.42 -7.85
C LYS A 60 -10.15 13.49 -8.93
N VAL A 61 -11.35 12.96 -8.73
CA VAL A 61 -12.02 12.08 -9.69
C VAL A 61 -13.37 12.71 -10.03
N GLY A 62 -13.43 13.33 -11.23
CA GLY A 62 -14.59 14.12 -11.60
C GLY A 62 -14.75 15.32 -10.68
N ALA A 63 -15.90 15.43 -10.02
CA ALA A 63 -16.20 16.51 -9.05
C ALA A 63 -15.89 16.09 -7.61
N ARG A 64 -15.36 14.86 -7.39
CA ARG A 64 -15.09 14.32 -6.06
C ARG A 64 -13.62 14.41 -5.73
N TYR A 65 -13.34 14.69 -4.47
CA TYR A 65 -11.99 14.60 -3.92
C TYR A 65 -11.88 13.34 -3.07
N ILE A 66 -10.74 12.71 -3.13
CA ILE A 66 -10.46 11.48 -2.38
C ILE A 66 -9.18 11.70 -1.58
N ASP A 67 -9.25 11.34 -0.31
CA ASP A 67 -8.07 11.40 0.56
C ASP A 67 -7.19 10.17 0.32
N GLU A 68 -5.90 10.32 0.59
CA GLU A 68 -4.95 9.20 0.54
C GLU A 68 -4.30 9.00 1.90
N ASP A 69 -4.22 7.72 2.30
CA ASP A 69 -3.41 7.34 3.45
C ASP A 69 -1.98 7.09 2.98
N HIS A 70 -1.04 7.69 3.68
CA HIS A 70 0.38 7.44 3.47
C HIS A 70 0.83 6.39 4.48
N MET A 71 1.37 5.30 3.96
CA MET A 71 1.75 4.15 4.77
C MET A 71 3.23 3.86 4.65
N ILE A 72 3.80 3.29 5.68
CA ILE A 72 5.22 2.99 5.77
C ILE A 72 5.44 1.61 6.36
N LEU A 73 6.42 0.91 5.81
CA LEU A 73 6.93 -0.34 6.36
C LEU A 73 8.44 -0.18 6.56
N ARG A 74 8.89 -0.38 7.78
CA ARG A 74 10.32 -0.40 8.09
C ARG A 74 10.84 -1.82 7.94
N ILE A 75 11.94 -1.94 7.24
CA ILE A 75 12.57 -3.24 6.96
C ILE A 75 13.97 -3.34 7.56
#